data_6286923b41d679bb243ca1cb77ca0b82
#
_entry.id   6286923b41d679bb243ca1cb77ca0b82
#
_cell.length_a   1.000
_cell.length_b   1.000
_cell.length_c   1.000
_cell.angle_alpha   90.00
_cell.angle_beta   90.00
_cell.angle_gamma   90.00
#
_symmetry.space_group_name_H-M   'P 1'
#
loop_
_entity.id
_entity.type
_entity.pdbx_description
1 polymer ?
#
loop_
_entity_poly.entity_id
_entity_poly.type
_entity_poly.pdbx_seq_one_letter_code
_entity_poly.pdbx_strand_id
1 'polypeptide(L)'
;MFKARMAEFIKDKRLLEGFTPTFGVGCRRITPGDGYMQAIQKENVDVHFTAVKSCTEDGVVGEDGVERKVDTIVCATGFDVSYRPRFPLVGKNGTDLKASANVGKMRLPC
;
A
#
# COMPACT_ATOMS: atom_id res chain seq x y z
N MET A 1 -4.48 -5.66 21.15
CA MET A 1 -3.16 -6.30 21.07
C MET A 1 -2.24 -5.57 20.07
N PHE A 2 -2.51 -5.52 18.74
CA PHE A 2 -1.61 -4.88 17.77
C PHE A 2 -1.40 -3.37 17.99
N LYS A 3 -2.47 -2.60 18.20
CA LYS A 3 -2.37 -1.16 18.47
C LYS A 3 -1.53 -0.85 19.71
N ALA A 4 -1.68 -1.64 20.76
CA ALA A 4 -0.89 -1.46 21.99
C ALA A 4 0.60 -1.70 21.72
N ARG A 5 0.94 -2.76 20.95
CA ARG A 5 2.33 -3.03 20.57
C ARG A 5 2.90 -1.93 19.68
N MET A 6 2.15 -1.43 18.71
CA MET A 6 2.60 -0.29 17.91
C MET A 6 2.90 0.94 18.76
N ALA A 7 2.03 1.27 19.73
CA ALA A 7 2.24 2.39 20.64
C ALA A 7 3.43 2.20 21.59
N GLU A 8 3.84 0.96 21.84
CA GLU A 8 5.06 0.66 22.60
C GLU A 8 6.32 1.04 21.81
N PHE A 9 6.37 0.79 20.51
CA PHE A 9 7.53 1.01 19.66
C PHE A 9 7.55 2.37 18.97
N ILE A 10 6.39 2.86 18.51
CA ILE A 10 6.28 4.15 17.81
C ILE A 10 5.94 5.24 18.83
N LYS A 11 6.88 6.14 19.05
CA LYS A 11 6.73 7.27 19.99
C LYS A 11 6.18 8.53 19.34
N ASP A 12 6.40 8.68 18.03
CA ASP A 12 5.85 9.79 17.25
C ASP A 12 4.35 9.55 17.01
N LYS A 13 3.53 10.50 17.49
CA LYS A 13 2.07 10.43 17.37
C LYS A 13 1.59 10.44 15.92
N ARG A 14 2.22 11.23 15.05
CA ARG A 14 1.90 11.32 13.62
C ARG A 14 2.14 9.98 12.92
N LEU A 15 3.28 9.35 13.22
CA LEU A 15 3.61 8.03 12.67
C LEU A 15 2.67 6.96 13.22
N LEU A 16 2.36 7.00 14.51
CA LEU A 16 1.44 6.04 15.13
C LEU A 16 0.04 6.12 14.50
N GLU A 17 -0.49 7.32 14.28
CA GLU A 17 -1.78 7.53 13.64
C GLU A 17 -1.77 7.05 12.18
N GLY A 18 -0.76 7.42 11.40
CA GLY A 18 -0.65 7.09 9.99
C GLY A 18 -0.45 5.59 9.72
N PHE A 19 0.29 4.91 10.59
CA PHE A 19 0.51 3.46 10.47
C PHE A 19 -0.57 2.60 11.15
N THR A 20 -1.45 3.21 11.96
CA THR A 20 -2.53 2.45 12.61
C THR A 20 -3.55 1.99 11.57
N PRO A 21 -3.74 0.66 11.38
CA PRO A 21 -4.66 0.16 10.38
C PRO A 21 -6.12 0.54 10.69
N THR A 22 -6.87 0.90 9.65
CA THR A 22 -8.32 1.15 9.70
C THR A 22 -9.15 -0.08 9.33
N PHE A 23 -8.49 -1.15 8.85
CA PHE A 23 -9.12 -2.40 8.43
C PHE A 23 -9.04 -3.47 9.53
N GLY A 24 -9.91 -4.49 9.44
CA GLY A 24 -9.99 -5.59 10.41
C GLY A 24 -8.76 -6.50 10.40
N VAL A 25 -8.51 -7.15 11.52
CA VAL A 25 -7.44 -8.16 11.63
C VAL A 25 -7.74 -9.32 10.68
N GLY A 26 -6.74 -9.75 9.91
CA GLY A 26 -6.88 -10.82 8.92
C GLY A 26 -7.11 -10.33 7.49
N CYS A 27 -7.53 -9.07 7.28
CA CYS A 27 -7.71 -8.51 5.94
C CYS A 27 -6.40 -8.32 5.17
N ARG A 28 -5.29 -8.24 5.88
CA ARG A 28 -3.93 -8.21 5.32
C ARG A 28 -3.00 -9.07 6.14
N ARG A 29 -1.88 -9.45 5.54
CA ARG A 29 -0.83 -10.21 6.26
C ARG A 29 -0.31 -9.40 7.43
N ILE A 30 -0.17 -10.09 8.56
CA ILE A 30 0.49 -9.53 9.74
C ILE A 30 2.00 -9.72 9.53
N THR A 31 2.72 -8.62 9.48
CA THR A 31 4.17 -8.64 9.40
C THR A 31 4.73 -8.20 10.76
N PRO A 32 5.43 -9.05 11.48
CA PRO A 32 6.16 -8.62 12.66
C PRO A 32 7.26 -7.64 12.21
N GLY A 33 7.29 -6.46 12.81
CA GLY A 33 8.11 -5.38 12.29
C GLY A 33 8.68 -4.48 13.37
N ASP A 34 9.10 -5.02 14.53
CA ASP A 34 9.67 -4.22 15.61
C ASP A 34 10.87 -3.39 15.11
N GLY A 35 11.78 -4.01 14.35
CA GLY A 35 12.91 -3.31 13.73
C GLY A 35 12.46 -2.25 12.70
N TYR A 36 11.40 -2.51 11.94
CA TYR A 36 10.83 -1.52 11.02
C TYR A 36 10.25 -0.33 11.78
N MET A 37 9.46 -0.56 12.84
CA MET A 37 8.89 0.50 13.67
C MET A 37 9.94 1.38 14.33
N GLN A 38 11.10 0.81 14.67
CA GLN A 38 12.23 1.58 15.15
C GLN A 38 12.95 2.35 14.04
N ALA A 39 13.11 1.72 12.87
CA ALA A 39 13.83 2.30 11.74
C ALA A 39 13.14 3.55 11.17
N ILE A 40 11.80 3.56 11.06
CA ILE A 40 11.04 4.71 10.53
C ILE A 40 11.09 5.96 11.40
N GLN A 41 11.65 5.86 12.61
CA GLN A 41 11.81 6.97 13.55
C GLN A 41 13.24 7.51 13.61
N LYS A 42 14.14 6.98 12.79
CA LYS A 42 15.52 7.45 12.73
C LYS A 42 15.59 8.82 12.03
N GLU A 43 16.56 9.64 12.43
CA GLU A 43 16.77 10.99 11.91
C GLU A 43 17.00 11.06 10.40
N ASN A 44 17.49 9.97 9.81
CA ASN A 44 17.71 9.86 8.36
C ASN A 44 16.50 9.31 7.58
N VAL A 45 15.32 9.25 8.19
CA VAL A 45 14.10 8.71 7.57
C VAL A 45 12.97 9.73 7.65
N ASP A 46 12.51 10.18 6.49
CA ASP A 46 11.31 11.00 6.37
C ASP A 46 10.13 10.16 5.88
N VAL A 47 9.09 10.08 6.70
CA VAL A 47 7.87 9.35 6.36
C VAL A 47 6.80 10.31 5.88
N HIS A 48 6.31 10.10 4.67
CA HIS A 48 5.21 10.86 4.06
C HIS A 48 4.00 9.95 3.86
N PHE A 49 2.83 10.43 4.25
CA PHE A 49 1.54 9.76 4.01
C PHE A 49 0.80 10.33 2.79
N THR A 50 1.42 11.29 2.11
CA THR A 50 0.94 11.88 0.88
C THR A 50 1.15 10.92 -0.29
N ALA A 51 0.14 10.75 -1.14
CA ALA A 51 0.28 9.93 -2.33
C ALA A 51 1.25 10.57 -3.34
N VAL A 52 1.92 9.73 -4.12
CA VAL A 52 2.78 10.17 -5.22
C VAL A 52 1.91 10.57 -6.40
N LYS A 53 2.07 11.81 -6.87
CA LYS A 53 1.37 12.35 -8.04
C LYS A 53 2.13 12.09 -9.34
N SER A 54 3.43 12.33 -9.35
CA SER A 54 4.29 12.13 -10.51
C SER A 54 5.74 11.96 -10.10
N CYS A 55 6.54 11.44 -11.03
CA CYS A 55 8.01 11.44 -10.93
C CYS A 55 8.57 12.48 -11.87
N THR A 56 9.67 13.12 -11.48
CA THR A 56 10.48 14.05 -12.29
C THR A 56 11.84 13.43 -12.56
N GLU A 57 12.70 14.13 -13.27
CA GLU A 57 14.10 13.70 -13.47
C GLU A 57 14.90 13.72 -12.16
N ASP A 58 14.54 14.63 -11.25
CA ASP A 58 15.25 14.84 -10.00
C ASP A 58 14.57 14.18 -8.77
N GLY A 59 13.36 13.65 -8.92
CA GLY A 59 12.69 13.10 -7.76
C GLY A 59 11.21 12.73 -7.90
N VAL A 60 10.48 12.94 -6.82
CA VAL A 60 9.08 12.55 -6.69
C VAL A 60 8.23 13.73 -6.21
N VAL A 61 7.12 13.99 -6.89
CA VAL A 61 6.15 15.03 -6.50
C VAL A 61 4.96 14.37 -5.82
N GLY A 62 4.66 14.81 -4.60
CA GLY A 62 3.46 14.40 -3.87
C GLY A 62 2.20 15.13 -4.33
N GLU A 63 1.01 14.65 -3.91
CA GLU A 63 -0.26 15.35 -4.12
C GLU A 63 -0.30 16.71 -3.38
N ASP A 64 0.57 16.91 -2.38
CA ASP A 64 0.82 18.18 -1.70
C ASP A 64 1.55 19.21 -2.56
N GLY A 65 1.96 18.83 -3.79
CA GLY A 65 2.71 19.68 -4.72
C GLY A 65 4.18 19.84 -4.38
N VAL A 66 4.68 19.17 -3.35
CA VAL A 66 6.08 19.27 -2.92
C VAL A 66 6.93 18.24 -3.67
N GLU A 67 7.99 18.72 -4.32
CA GLU A 67 9.00 17.88 -4.92
C GLU A 67 10.04 17.44 -3.88
N ARG A 68 10.31 16.15 -3.85
CA ARG A 68 11.32 15.52 -2.98
C ARG A 68 12.39 14.93 -3.85
N LYS A 69 13.59 15.49 -3.79
CA LYS A 69 14.74 15.04 -4.59
C LYS A 69 15.24 13.70 -4.05
N VAL A 70 15.43 12.75 -4.96
CA VAL A 70 15.93 11.41 -4.65
C VAL A 70 16.80 10.89 -5.79
N ASP A 71 17.80 10.09 -5.46
CA ASP A 71 18.69 9.45 -6.44
C ASP A 71 18.15 8.11 -6.92
N THR A 72 17.30 7.48 -6.12
CA THR A 72 16.76 6.15 -6.40
C THR A 72 15.32 6.05 -5.94
N ILE A 73 14.46 5.49 -6.78
CA ILE A 73 13.06 5.21 -6.46
C ILE A 73 12.86 3.70 -6.43
N VAL A 74 12.37 3.18 -5.31
CA VAL A 74 12.00 1.76 -5.17
C VAL A 74 10.49 1.63 -5.22
N CYS A 75 9.98 1.02 -6.29
CA CYS A 75 8.55 0.77 -6.47
C CYS A 75 8.13 -0.53 -5.78
N ALA A 76 7.45 -0.41 -4.65
CA ALA A 76 6.86 -1.53 -3.91
C ALA A 76 5.32 -1.46 -3.94
N THR A 77 4.75 -1.21 -5.12
CA THR A 77 3.33 -0.91 -5.34
C THR A 77 2.41 -2.14 -5.29
N GLY A 78 2.97 -3.33 -5.13
CA GLY A 78 2.22 -4.59 -5.06
C GLY A 78 1.83 -5.14 -6.44
N PHE A 79 0.81 -6.01 -6.43
CA PHE A 79 0.32 -6.68 -7.63
C PHE A 79 -1.12 -6.30 -7.92
N ASP A 80 -1.50 -6.35 -9.21
CA ASP A 80 -2.90 -6.31 -9.60
C ASP A 80 -3.59 -7.61 -9.17
N VAL A 81 -4.42 -7.52 -8.14
CA VAL A 81 -5.20 -8.63 -7.59
C VAL A 81 -6.60 -8.72 -8.17
N SER A 82 -6.86 -8.06 -9.31
CA SER A 82 -8.17 -8.13 -9.98
C SER A 82 -8.48 -9.51 -10.53
N TYR A 83 -7.46 -10.37 -10.66
CA TYR A 83 -7.54 -11.71 -11.27
C TYR A 83 -8.13 -11.71 -12.69
N ARG A 84 -8.08 -10.57 -13.38
CA ARG A 84 -8.52 -10.45 -14.77
C ARG A 84 -7.44 -10.99 -15.69
N PRO A 85 -7.75 -11.97 -16.54
CA PRO A 85 -6.77 -12.49 -17.49
C PRO A 85 -6.35 -11.38 -18.46
N ARG A 86 -5.05 -11.33 -18.77
CA ARG A 86 -4.51 -10.38 -19.76
C ARG A 86 -4.73 -10.84 -21.21
N PHE A 87 -5.20 -12.07 -21.38
CA PHE A 87 -5.55 -12.70 -22.66
C PHE A 87 -7.06 -12.92 -22.75
N PRO A 88 -7.63 -13.05 -23.94
CA PRO A 88 -9.03 -13.41 -24.09
C PRO A 88 -9.31 -14.79 -23.47
N LEU A 89 -10.24 -14.85 -22.54
CA LEU A 89 -10.69 -16.10 -21.92
C LEU A 89 -12.18 -16.23 -22.16
N VAL A 90 -12.52 -16.98 -23.21
CA VAL A 90 -13.89 -17.18 -23.66
C VAL A 90 -14.43 -18.47 -23.10
N GLY A 91 -15.46 -18.36 -22.27
CA GLY A 91 -16.17 -19.49 -21.70
C GLY A 91 -17.27 -20.04 -22.61
N LYS A 92 -18.07 -20.96 -22.06
CA LYS A 92 -19.24 -21.52 -22.76
C LYS A 92 -20.19 -20.40 -23.20
N ASN A 93 -20.74 -20.54 -24.40
CA ASN A 93 -21.65 -19.57 -25.01
C ASN A 93 -21.01 -18.21 -25.39
N GLY A 94 -19.69 -18.16 -25.60
CA GLY A 94 -19.01 -16.96 -26.04
C GLY A 94 -18.83 -15.88 -24.96
N THR A 95 -19.06 -16.19 -23.70
CA THR A 95 -18.90 -15.24 -22.60
C THR A 95 -17.41 -14.95 -22.36
N ASP A 96 -17.00 -13.70 -22.60
CA ASP A 96 -15.63 -13.25 -22.26
C ASP A 96 -15.54 -12.92 -20.77
N LEU A 97 -14.71 -13.65 -20.05
CA LEU A 97 -14.48 -13.45 -18.61
C LEU A 97 -13.79 -12.10 -18.32
N LYS A 98 -13.06 -11.53 -19.27
CA LYS A 98 -12.46 -10.20 -19.11
C LYS A 98 -13.53 -9.11 -19.13
N ALA A 99 -14.57 -9.26 -19.96
CA ALA A 99 -15.69 -8.32 -20.08
C ALA A 99 -16.74 -8.51 -18.96
N SER A 100 -16.79 -9.70 -18.36
CA SER A 100 -17.72 -9.99 -17.27
C SER A 100 -17.31 -9.23 -16.00
N ALA A 101 -18.05 -8.15 -15.69
CA ALA A 101 -17.80 -7.26 -14.57
C ALA A 101 -17.85 -7.95 -13.17
N ASN A 102 -18.24 -9.21 -13.12
CA ASN A 102 -18.45 -9.96 -11.87
C ASN A 102 -17.29 -10.87 -11.45
N VAL A 103 -16.25 -11.03 -12.27
CA VAL A 103 -15.10 -11.92 -11.97
C VAL A 103 -14.12 -11.31 -10.98
N GLY A 104 -14.40 -10.21 -10.37
CA GLY A 104 -13.51 -9.60 -9.36
C GLY A 104 -14.19 -9.16 -8.07
N LYS A 105 -15.48 -9.46 -7.93
CA LYS A 105 -16.23 -9.14 -6.69
C LYS A 105 -16.33 -10.30 -5.70
N MET A 106 -15.33 -11.17 -5.64
CA MET A 106 -15.14 -11.91 -4.41
C MET A 106 -14.53 -10.94 -3.38
N ARG A 107 -15.37 -10.03 -2.88
CA ARG A 107 -15.05 -9.30 -1.66
C ARG A 107 -15.09 -10.34 -0.55
N LEU A 108 -13.93 -10.81 -0.16
CA LEU A 108 -13.80 -11.29 1.21
C LEU A 108 -14.31 -10.15 2.08
N PRO A 109 -15.21 -10.41 3.05
CA PRO A 109 -15.69 -9.36 3.93
C PRO A 109 -14.53 -8.89 4.79
N CYS A 110 -13.93 -7.79 4.40
CA CYS A 110 -12.95 -7.06 5.18
C CYS A 110 -13.51 -5.68 5.52
#